data_a1df18021b6b77b55b4a8144d13f8429
#
_entry.id   a1df18021b6b77b55b4a8144d13f8429
#
_cell.length_a   1.000
_cell.length_b   1.000
_cell.length_c   1.000
_cell.angle_alpha   90.00
_cell.angle_beta   90.00
_cell.angle_gamma   90.00
#
_symmetry.space_group_name_H-M   'P 1'
#
loop_
_entity.id
_entity.type
_entity.pdbx_description
1 polymer ?
#
loop_
_entity_poly.entity_id
_entity_poly.type
_entity_poly.pdbx_seq_one_letter_code
_entity_poly.pdbx_strand_id
1 'polypeptide(L)'
;MREREVIERLRRIATAPEARGLRDDVALLDGLVITHDSIAEGVHFLPHDPPASVGWKLVAVNLSDLAGKGATPAGALLSLTISGPGEWERALLGGIEAACESYGLPLLGGDTIALPAASPRVLGLTVLGRAGPRVPPRSGGRPGDSLWLIGTVGDAAAGLDQLRADGKAEGPLVDIYRRPIPQLEAGRALAPLANAMMDVSDGLLIDALRMSEASGSAMTIDLGRLPLSRAFVAERGQGLKSRLFAATGGDDYALLAALPADVDPVTLSLPNRTRIERIGSLVAGKASLSLTYAGEPVELPERLGFEHQGTEDRGLSAPPMADRP
;
A
#
# COMPACT_ATOMS: atom_id res chain seq x y z
N MET A 1 1.11 22.82 -2.98
CA MET A 1 2.41 22.08 -2.95
C MET A 1 2.09 20.63 -3.19
N ARG A 2 2.77 19.97 -4.12
CA ARG A 2 2.60 18.54 -4.39
C ARG A 2 3.47 17.73 -3.43
N GLU A 3 3.08 16.52 -3.12
CA GLU A 3 3.80 15.60 -2.21
C GLU A 3 5.29 15.50 -2.55
N ARG A 4 5.64 15.30 -3.83
CA ARG A 4 7.02 15.24 -4.32
C ARG A 4 7.86 16.46 -3.93
N GLU A 5 7.27 17.66 -3.96
CA GLU A 5 7.97 18.90 -3.56
C GLU A 5 8.24 18.95 -2.06
N VAL A 6 7.31 18.42 -1.25
CA VAL A 6 7.47 18.29 0.20
C VAL A 6 8.62 17.32 0.51
N ILE A 7 8.61 16.13 -0.11
CA ILE A 7 9.65 15.11 0.08
C ILE A 7 11.03 15.66 -0.31
N GLU A 8 11.16 16.37 -1.44
CA GLU A 8 12.42 16.98 -1.85
C GLU A 8 12.97 18.02 -0.85
N ARG A 9 12.07 18.74 -0.16
CA ARG A 9 12.47 19.64 0.92
C ARG A 9 12.92 18.88 2.17
N LEU A 10 12.18 17.82 2.54
CA LEU A 10 12.49 16.99 3.71
C LEU A 10 13.82 16.23 3.54
N ARG A 11 14.19 15.84 2.33
CA ARG A 11 15.50 15.23 2.03
C ARG A 11 16.70 16.06 2.47
N ARG A 12 16.56 17.39 2.52
CA ARG A 12 17.61 18.30 2.99
C ARG A 12 17.80 18.21 4.51
N ILE A 13 16.80 17.74 5.23
CA ILE A 13 16.80 17.58 6.69
C ILE A 13 17.13 16.14 7.07
N ALA A 14 16.65 15.17 6.32
CA ALA A 14 16.85 13.75 6.54
C ALA A 14 18.25 13.32 6.03
N THR A 15 19.31 13.79 6.69
CA THR A 15 20.70 13.56 6.30
C THR A 15 21.30 12.30 6.91
N ALA A 16 20.63 11.69 7.88
CA ALA A 16 21.08 10.44 8.50
C ALA A 16 21.03 9.26 7.51
N PRO A 17 22.04 8.38 7.44
CA PRO A 17 22.04 7.21 6.55
C PRO A 17 20.84 6.30 6.78
N GLU A 18 20.35 6.23 7.99
CA GLU A 18 19.18 5.45 8.43
C GLU A 18 17.89 5.85 7.71
N ALA A 19 17.78 7.12 7.32
CA ALA A 19 16.63 7.65 6.55
C ALA A 19 16.63 7.19 5.09
N ARG A 20 17.69 6.52 4.62
CA ARG A 20 17.83 6.03 3.23
C ARG A 20 17.57 7.11 2.17
N GLY A 21 17.81 8.38 2.54
CA GLY A 21 17.58 9.56 1.69
C GLY A 21 16.10 9.80 1.35
N LEU A 22 15.17 9.29 2.15
CA LEU A 22 13.71 9.30 1.89
C LEU A 22 13.37 8.78 0.48
N ARG A 23 14.05 7.70 0.06
CA ARG A 23 13.84 7.03 -1.24
C ARG A 23 13.31 5.62 -1.08
N ASP A 24 12.94 5.25 0.14
CA ASP A 24 12.42 3.95 0.52
C ASP A 24 11.21 4.15 1.44
N ASP A 25 10.43 3.09 1.66
CA ASP A 25 9.22 3.10 2.48
C ASP A 25 9.54 3.19 3.97
N VAL A 26 10.78 2.89 4.34
CA VAL A 26 11.19 2.71 5.75
C VAL A 26 12.53 3.38 6.07
N ALA A 27 12.74 3.68 7.34
CA ALA A 27 14.06 3.93 7.91
C ALA A 27 14.64 2.63 8.52
N LEU A 28 15.99 2.56 8.61
CA LEU A 28 16.70 1.46 9.26
C LEU A 28 17.57 2.00 10.40
N LEU A 29 17.27 1.62 11.63
CA LEU A 29 18.00 2.07 12.82
C LEU A 29 18.28 0.89 13.73
N ASP A 30 19.55 0.58 13.98
CA ASP A 30 19.99 -0.45 14.94
C ASP A 30 19.28 -1.81 14.78
N GLY A 31 19.15 -2.27 13.54
CA GLY A 31 18.46 -3.54 13.24
C GLY A 31 16.93 -3.46 13.28
N LEU A 32 16.37 -2.27 13.45
CA LEU A 32 14.95 -2.01 13.33
C LEU A 32 14.61 -1.45 11.94
N VAL A 33 13.54 -1.94 11.38
CA VAL A 33 12.82 -1.36 10.24
C VAL A 33 11.71 -0.50 10.82
N ILE A 34 11.67 0.79 10.50
CA ILE A 34 10.73 1.75 11.07
C ILE A 34 9.95 2.39 9.94
N THR A 35 8.64 2.34 10.03
CA THR A 35 7.72 3.03 9.12
C THR A 35 6.68 3.83 9.87
N HIS A 36 6.05 4.78 9.18
CA HIS A 36 4.94 5.57 9.71
C HIS A 36 3.98 5.94 8.59
N ASP A 37 2.76 5.43 8.71
CA ASP A 37 1.65 5.84 7.88
C ASP A 37 0.53 6.46 8.69
N SER A 38 -0.10 7.46 8.07
CA SER A 38 -1.31 8.11 8.58
C SER A 38 -2.47 7.87 7.64
N ILE A 39 -3.65 7.62 8.20
CA ILE A 39 -4.90 7.55 7.44
C ILE A 39 -5.83 8.69 7.85
N ALA A 40 -6.48 9.29 6.87
CA ALA A 40 -7.37 10.45 7.05
C ALA A 40 -8.77 10.16 6.54
N GLU A 41 -9.77 10.61 7.30
CA GLU A 41 -11.19 10.53 6.94
C GLU A 41 -11.47 11.29 5.63
N GLY A 42 -12.21 10.66 4.73
CA GLY A 42 -12.51 11.19 3.40
C GLY A 42 -11.40 11.02 2.37
N VAL A 43 -10.22 10.51 2.78
CA VAL A 43 -9.09 10.21 1.88
C VAL A 43 -8.83 8.71 1.83
N HIS A 44 -8.50 8.10 2.98
CA HIS A 44 -8.12 6.69 3.08
C HIS A 44 -9.24 5.79 3.62
N PHE A 45 -10.25 6.37 4.22
CA PHE A 45 -11.48 5.69 4.63
C PHE A 45 -12.67 6.63 4.51
N LEU A 46 -13.85 6.05 4.33
CA LEU A 46 -15.09 6.82 4.19
C LEU A 46 -15.64 7.21 5.58
N PRO A 47 -16.33 8.37 5.71
CA PRO A 47 -16.89 8.80 7.00
C PRO A 47 -17.85 7.80 7.64
N HIS A 48 -18.46 6.93 6.83
CA HIS A 48 -19.41 5.89 7.26
C HIS A 48 -18.81 4.48 7.34
N ASP A 49 -17.49 4.34 7.12
CA ASP A 49 -16.85 3.04 7.32
C ASP A 49 -16.92 2.64 8.79
N PRO A 50 -17.14 1.35 9.09
CA PRO A 50 -17.18 0.85 10.46
C PRO A 50 -15.86 1.17 11.19
N PRO A 51 -15.89 1.82 12.37
CA PRO A 51 -14.68 2.27 13.06
C PRO A 51 -13.70 1.13 13.35
N ALA A 52 -14.20 -0.08 13.63
CA ALA A 52 -13.36 -1.26 13.83
C ALA A 52 -12.59 -1.65 12.55
N SER A 53 -13.17 -1.45 11.35
CA SER A 53 -12.43 -1.67 10.11
C SER A 53 -11.38 -0.60 9.84
N VAL A 54 -11.65 0.65 10.25
CA VAL A 54 -10.67 1.75 10.18
C VAL A 54 -9.46 1.46 11.08
N GLY A 55 -9.72 0.96 12.31
CA GLY A 55 -8.66 0.54 13.22
C GLY A 55 -7.81 -0.61 12.68
N TRP A 56 -8.47 -1.62 12.08
CA TRP A 56 -7.76 -2.69 11.38
C TRP A 56 -6.89 -2.16 10.24
N LYS A 57 -7.47 -1.31 9.38
CA LYS A 57 -6.78 -0.73 8.21
C LYS A 57 -5.53 0.04 8.64
N LEU A 58 -5.62 0.89 9.69
CA LEU A 58 -4.48 1.63 10.22
C LEU A 58 -3.28 0.73 10.56
N VAL A 59 -3.55 -0.40 11.22
CA VAL A 59 -2.49 -1.38 11.56
C VAL A 59 -1.99 -2.08 10.30
N ALA A 60 -2.89 -2.53 9.43
CA ALA A 60 -2.54 -3.34 8.27
C ALA A 60 -1.71 -2.58 7.23
N VAL A 61 -1.99 -1.29 6.97
CA VAL A 61 -1.23 -0.49 6.00
C VAL A 61 0.23 -0.32 6.45
N ASN A 62 0.45 -0.03 7.73
CA ASN A 62 1.79 0.07 8.30
C ASN A 62 2.55 -1.26 8.31
N LEU A 63 1.85 -2.37 8.54
CA LEU A 63 2.44 -3.71 8.47
C LEU A 63 2.80 -4.11 7.04
N SER A 64 2.16 -3.51 6.04
CA SER A 64 2.48 -3.74 4.64
C SER A 64 3.89 -3.26 4.28
N ASP A 65 4.31 -2.10 4.78
CA ASP A 65 5.68 -1.64 4.65
C ASP A 65 6.70 -2.62 5.26
N LEU A 66 6.40 -3.14 6.47
CA LEU A 66 7.24 -4.18 7.07
C LEU A 66 7.30 -5.43 6.21
N ALA A 67 6.17 -5.82 5.58
CA ALA A 67 6.13 -6.94 4.65
C ALA A 67 7.02 -6.67 3.43
N GLY A 68 6.95 -5.47 2.84
CA GLY A 68 7.82 -5.01 1.75
C GLY A 68 9.31 -5.05 2.09
N LYS A 69 9.67 -5.13 3.37
CA LYS A 69 11.06 -5.21 3.85
C LYS A 69 11.42 -6.55 4.52
N GLY A 70 10.48 -7.50 4.57
CA GLY A 70 10.67 -8.80 5.19
C GLY A 70 10.93 -8.73 6.70
N ALA A 71 10.45 -7.67 7.35
CA ALA A 71 10.64 -7.47 8.78
C ALA A 71 9.56 -8.19 9.61
N THR A 72 9.91 -8.53 10.84
CA THR A 72 8.98 -9.12 11.81
C THR A 72 8.46 -8.03 12.74
N PRO A 73 7.13 -7.86 12.92
CA PRO A 73 6.57 -6.86 13.84
C PRO A 73 7.21 -6.93 15.23
N ALA A 74 7.55 -5.77 15.80
CA ALA A 74 8.22 -5.68 17.12
C ALA A 74 7.53 -4.71 18.07
N GLY A 75 6.78 -3.73 17.56
CA GLY A 75 6.01 -2.80 18.36
C GLY A 75 5.47 -1.63 17.57
N ALA A 76 4.53 -0.90 18.16
CA ALA A 76 3.91 0.26 17.54
C ALA A 76 3.69 1.43 18.50
N LEU A 77 3.69 2.66 17.98
CA LEU A 77 3.29 3.88 18.64
C LEU A 77 2.09 4.48 17.90
N LEU A 78 0.97 4.68 18.60
CA LEU A 78 -0.29 5.18 18.04
C LEU A 78 -0.41 6.69 18.21
N SER A 79 -0.76 7.41 17.12
CA SER A 79 -1.24 8.78 17.17
C SER A 79 -2.75 8.79 16.94
N LEU A 80 -3.50 9.12 17.98
CA LEU A 80 -4.96 9.05 18.02
C LEU A 80 -5.58 10.44 18.13
N THR A 81 -6.59 10.72 17.30
CA THR A 81 -7.42 11.90 17.44
C THR A 81 -8.81 11.53 17.97
N ILE A 82 -9.29 12.25 18.99
CA ILE A 82 -10.63 12.11 19.58
C ILE A 82 -11.47 13.30 19.14
N SER A 83 -12.67 13.07 18.58
CA SER A 83 -13.53 14.14 18.08
C SER A 83 -15.02 13.99 18.44
N GLY A 84 -15.37 13.10 19.38
CA GLY A 84 -16.76 12.80 19.68
C GLY A 84 -16.99 12.18 21.07
N PRO A 85 -18.18 11.60 21.31
CA PRO A 85 -18.57 11.04 22.61
C PRO A 85 -17.89 9.71 22.96
N GLY A 86 -16.97 9.24 22.13
CA GLY A 86 -16.11 8.10 22.43
C GLY A 86 -16.65 6.73 21.96
N GLU A 87 -17.83 6.65 21.36
CA GLU A 87 -18.36 5.37 20.83
C GLU A 87 -17.59 4.91 19.58
N TRP A 88 -17.31 5.85 18.70
CA TRP A 88 -16.54 5.62 17.49
C TRP A 88 -15.12 5.17 17.85
N GLU A 89 -14.49 5.89 18.81
CA GLU A 89 -13.12 5.60 19.27
C GLU A 89 -13.03 4.24 19.96
N ARG A 90 -14.05 3.86 20.78
CA ARG A 90 -14.09 2.51 21.37
C ARG A 90 -14.12 1.40 20.32
N ALA A 91 -14.93 1.58 19.28
CA ALA A 91 -14.99 0.60 18.20
C ALA A 91 -13.71 0.59 17.35
N LEU A 92 -13.09 1.75 17.11
CA LEU A 92 -11.78 1.86 16.46
C LEU A 92 -10.71 1.09 17.24
N LEU A 93 -10.62 1.32 18.57
CA LEU A 93 -9.65 0.63 19.43
C LEU A 93 -9.85 -0.89 19.42
N GLY A 94 -11.09 -1.38 19.38
CA GLY A 94 -11.38 -2.80 19.21
C GLY A 94 -10.86 -3.36 17.88
N GLY A 95 -10.89 -2.56 16.81
CA GLY A 95 -10.31 -2.93 15.51
C GLY A 95 -8.77 -2.96 15.53
N ILE A 96 -8.15 -1.97 16.21
CA ILE A 96 -6.69 -1.95 16.42
C ILE A 96 -6.25 -3.16 17.24
N GLU A 97 -6.93 -3.45 18.36
CA GLU A 97 -6.66 -4.60 19.21
C GLU A 97 -6.70 -5.91 18.40
N ALA A 98 -7.78 -6.16 17.66
CA ALA A 98 -7.95 -7.34 16.83
C ALA A 98 -6.83 -7.49 15.79
N ALA A 99 -6.41 -6.40 15.15
CA ALA A 99 -5.32 -6.43 14.18
C ALA A 99 -3.96 -6.67 14.86
N CYS A 100 -3.69 -6.00 15.98
CA CYS A 100 -2.47 -6.19 16.78
C CYS A 100 -2.34 -7.65 17.26
N GLU A 101 -3.41 -8.25 17.76
CA GLU A 101 -3.44 -9.66 18.15
C GLU A 101 -3.19 -10.58 16.96
N SER A 102 -3.87 -10.36 15.84
CA SER A 102 -3.75 -11.19 14.63
C SER A 102 -2.34 -11.23 14.06
N TYR A 103 -1.60 -10.12 14.16
CA TYR A 103 -0.26 -9.98 13.59
C TYR A 103 0.87 -10.00 14.62
N GLY A 104 0.55 -10.20 15.89
CA GLY A 104 1.54 -10.22 16.97
C GLY A 104 2.28 -8.90 17.12
N LEU A 105 1.58 -7.75 16.95
CA LEU A 105 2.14 -6.40 17.05
C LEU A 105 1.85 -5.79 18.42
N PRO A 106 2.81 -5.70 19.35
CA PRO A 106 2.59 -5.05 20.65
C PRO A 106 2.43 -3.53 20.49
N LEU A 107 1.41 -2.95 21.12
CA LEU A 107 1.33 -1.51 21.28
C LEU A 107 2.26 -1.06 22.42
N LEU A 108 3.21 -0.17 22.14
CA LEU A 108 4.22 0.29 23.08
C LEU A 108 3.86 1.62 23.72
N GLY A 109 2.97 2.40 23.10
CA GLY A 109 2.57 3.72 23.57
C GLY A 109 1.98 4.55 22.43
N GLY A 110 2.03 5.85 22.59
CA GLY A 110 1.52 6.78 21.60
C GLY A 110 1.13 8.11 22.20
N ASP A 111 0.38 8.90 21.44
CA ASP A 111 -0.16 10.17 21.86
C ASP A 111 -1.64 10.29 21.47
N THR A 112 -2.40 11.03 22.27
CA THR A 112 -3.83 11.24 22.05
C THR A 112 -4.16 12.71 22.17
N ILE A 113 -4.74 13.29 21.12
CA ILE A 113 -5.18 14.68 21.10
C ILE A 113 -6.69 14.78 20.86
N ALA A 114 -7.33 15.79 21.46
CA ALA A 114 -8.72 16.09 21.20
C ALA A 114 -8.84 17.12 20.06
N LEU A 115 -9.72 16.85 19.11
CA LEU A 115 -10.08 17.78 18.04
C LEU A 115 -11.44 18.44 18.32
N PRO A 116 -11.70 19.63 17.74
CA PRO A 116 -13.04 20.19 17.73
C PRO A 116 -14.06 19.21 17.15
N ALA A 117 -15.30 19.28 17.63
CA ALA A 117 -16.37 18.41 17.12
C ALA A 117 -16.51 18.53 15.59
N ALA A 118 -16.81 17.41 14.92
CA ALA A 118 -16.94 17.30 13.47
C ALA A 118 -15.67 17.58 12.65
N SER A 119 -14.49 17.67 13.28
CA SER A 119 -13.23 17.66 12.52
C SER A 119 -13.00 16.29 11.86
N PRO A 120 -12.50 16.23 10.61
CA PRO A 120 -12.07 14.97 10.01
C PRO A 120 -10.98 14.31 10.88
N ARG A 121 -11.07 13.01 11.03
CA ARG A 121 -10.11 12.24 11.82
C ARG A 121 -8.84 12.00 11.03
N VAL A 122 -7.70 12.15 11.69
CA VAL A 122 -6.39 11.78 11.18
C VAL A 122 -5.75 10.88 12.22
N LEU A 123 -5.42 9.66 11.82
CA LEU A 123 -4.86 8.62 12.68
C LEU A 123 -3.49 8.25 12.14
N GLY A 124 -2.51 8.08 13.00
CA GLY A 124 -1.17 7.69 12.59
C GLY A 124 -0.65 6.51 13.41
N LEU A 125 0.16 5.67 12.80
CA LEU A 125 0.83 4.58 13.49
C LEU A 125 2.30 4.53 13.06
N THR A 126 3.21 4.58 14.02
CA THR A 126 4.62 4.25 13.77
C THR A 126 4.81 2.78 14.12
N VAL A 127 5.29 1.98 13.18
CA VAL A 127 5.55 0.57 13.42
C VAL A 127 7.04 0.28 13.34
N LEU A 128 7.51 -0.51 14.29
CA LEU A 128 8.86 -1.02 14.38
C LEU A 128 8.85 -2.52 14.07
N GLY A 129 9.70 -2.94 13.15
CA GLY A 129 9.92 -4.35 12.84
C GLY A 129 11.38 -4.75 13.08
N ARG A 130 11.64 -5.99 13.49
CA ARG A 130 13.00 -6.52 13.50
C ARG A 130 13.41 -6.88 12.09
N ALA A 131 14.55 -6.34 11.66
CA ALA A 131 15.14 -6.65 10.38
C ALA A 131 15.49 -8.15 10.29
N GLY A 132 15.20 -8.76 9.13
CA GLY A 132 15.73 -10.06 8.77
C GLY A 132 17.20 -9.99 8.36
N PRO A 133 17.77 -11.10 7.86
CA PRO A 133 19.18 -11.12 7.39
C PRO A 133 19.46 -10.13 6.26
N ARG A 134 18.41 -9.78 5.50
CA ARG A 134 18.44 -8.78 4.43
C ARG A 134 17.17 -7.95 4.45
N VAL A 135 17.30 -6.66 4.26
CA VAL A 135 16.20 -5.73 4.07
C VAL A 135 16.31 -5.17 2.65
N PRO A 136 15.53 -5.70 1.70
CA PRO A 136 15.62 -5.29 0.30
C PRO A 136 15.21 -3.83 0.14
N PRO A 137 16.02 -3.00 -0.56
CA PRO A 137 15.63 -1.64 -0.85
C PRO A 137 14.61 -1.60 -2.00
N ARG A 138 13.94 -0.46 -2.19
CA ARG A 138 13.19 -0.18 -3.41
C ARG A 138 14.11 -0.05 -4.63
N SER A 139 15.37 0.29 -4.43
CA SER A 139 16.36 0.73 -5.44
C SER A 139 17.36 -0.36 -5.87
N GLY A 140 17.09 -1.62 -5.62
CA GLY A 140 18.06 -2.70 -5.87
C GLY A 140 17.85 -3.49 -7.15
N GLY A 141 16.80 -3.20 -7.91
CA GLY A 141 16.44 -3.93 -9.13
C GLY A 141 17.48 -3.79 -10.23
N ARG A 142 17.76 -4.86 -10.96
CA ARG A 142 18.81 -4.93 -11.99
C ARG A 142 18.22 -5.38 -13.33
N PRO A 143 18.77 -4.93 -14.48
CA PRO A 143 18.42 -5.50 -15.76
C PRO A 143 18.61 -7.03 -15.76
N GLY A 144 17.59 -7.75 -16.23
CA GLY A 144 17.50 -9.21 -16.18
C GLY A 144 16.69 -9.75 -15.00
N ASP A 145 16.41 -8.96 -13.97
CA ASP A 145 15.54 -9.40 -12.89
C ASP A 145 14.12 -9.66 -13.41
N SER A 146 13.49 -10.70 -12.87
CA SER A 146 12.07 -10.97 -13.04
C SER A 146 11.25 -10.16 -12.06
N LEU A 147 10.16 -9.55 -12.53
CA LEU A 147 9.25 -8.77 -11.70
C LEU A 147 8.07 -9.66 -11.27
N TRP A 148 7.89 -9.79 -9.97
CA TRP A 148 6.87 -10.63 -9.35
C TRP A 148 5.90 -9.81 -8.52
N LEU A 149 4.62 -10.20 -8.59
CA LEU A 149 3.56 -9.65 -7.76
C LEU A 149 3.01 -10.74 -6.84
N ILE A 150 2.93 -10.42 -5.55
CA ILE A 150 2.47 -11.33 -4.50
C ILE A 150 1.21 -10.72 -3.86
N GLY A 151 0.11 -11.40 -4.01
CA GLY A 151 -1.24 -10.91 -3.70
C GLY A 151 -2.06 -10.71 -4.97
N THR A 152 -3.18 -9.98 -4.85
CA THR A 152 -4.05 -9.55 -5.96
C THR A 152 -4.11 -8.04 -6.03
N VAL A 153 -4.47 -7.47 -7.18
CA VAL A 153 -4.62 -6.02 -7.36
C VAL A 153 -6.00 -5.67 -7.88
N GLY A 154 -6.48 -4.48 -7.51
CA GLY A 154 -7.74 -3.89 -7.94
C GLY A 154 -8.94 -4.22 -7.05
N ASP A 155 -8.81 -5.13 -6.11
CA ASP A 155 -9.89 -5.55 -5.21
C ASP A 155 -10.37 -4.39 -4.33
N ALA A 156 -9.44 -3.68 -3.70
CA ALA A 156 -9.75 -2.56 -2.82
C ALA A 156 -10.40 -1.41 -3.58
N ALA A 157 -9.87 -1.05 -4.75
CA ALA A 157 -10.46 0.00 -5.60
C ALA A 157 -11.87 -0.37 -6.07
N ALA A 158 -12.12 -1.63 -6.42
CA ALA A 158 -13.46 -2.10 -6.80
C ALA A 158 -14.42 -2.07 -5.61
N GLY A 159 -13.98 -2.46 -4.41
CA GLY A 159 -14.77 -2.36 -3.18
C GLY A 159 -15.12 -0.92 -2.79
N LEU A 160 -14.17 0.00 -2.95
CA LEU A 160 -14.41 1.43 -2.76
C LEU A 160 -15.45 1.97 -3.74
N ASP A 161 -15.40 1.56 -5.01
CA ASP A 161 -16.40 1.97 -6.01
C ASP A 161 -17.80 1.45 -5.65
N GLN A 162 -17.92 0.20 -5.15
CA GLN A 162 -19.19 -0.33 -4.64
C GLN A 162 -19.73 0.51 -3.48
N LEU A 163 -18.86 0.87 -2.51
CA LEU A 163 -19.25 1.71 -1.37
C LEU A 163 -19.62 3.15 -1.75
N ARG A 164 -19.01 3.68 -2.79
CA ARG A 164 -19.39 5.01 -3.34
C ARG A 164 -20.74 4.97 -4.06
N ALA A 165 -21.05 3.86 -4.71
CA ALA A 165 -22.34 3.66 -5.37
C ALA A 165 -23.46 3.33 -4.37
N ASP A 166 -23.17 2.52 -3.36
CA ASP A 166 -24.08 2.16 -2.25
C ASP A 166 -23.26 2.12 -0.95
N GLY A 167 -23.44 3.10 -0.08
CA GLY A 167 -22.75 3.19 1.21
C GLY A 167 -22.96 2.01 2.15
N LYS A 168 -23.91 1.11 1.82
CA LYS A 168 -24.20 -0.12 2.57
C LYS A 168 -23.73 -1.38 1.86
N ALA A 169 -23.00 -1.25 0.75
CA ALA A 169 -22.46 -2.40 0.03
C ALA A 169 -21.62 -3.29 0.95
N GLU A 170 -21.75 -4.58 0.78
CA GLU A 170 -21.03 -5.63 1.50
C GLU A 170 -20.48 -6.65 0.50
N GLY A 171 -19.48 -7.39 0.91
CA GLY A 171 -18.92 -8.48 0.11
C GLY A 171 -17.38 -8.46 0.09
N PRO A 172 -16.79 -9.46 -0.59
CA PRO A 172 -15.35 -9.70 -0.49
C PRO A 172 -14.47 -8.54 -0.99
N LEU A 173 -14.94 -7.72 -1.95
CA LEU A 173 -14.19 -6.55 -2.43
C LEU A 173 -14.23 -5.42 -1.40
N VAL A 174 -15.39 -5.19 -0.78
CA VAL A 174 -15.55 -4.21 0.31
C VAL A 174 -14.74 -4.64 1.54
N ASP A 175 -14.70 -5.94 1.84
CA ASP A 175 -13.91 -6.48 2.96
C ASP A 175 -12.42 -6.23 2.76
N ILE A 176 -11.89 -6.41 1.55
CA ILE A 176 -10.48 -6.13 1.23
C ILE A 176 -10.18 -4.63 1.35
N TYR A 177 -11.04 -3.76 0.83
CA TYR A 177 -10.89 -2.31 0.99
C TYR A 177 -10.85 -1.89 2.47
N ARG A 178 -11.75 -2.45 3.29
CA ARG A 178 -11.88 -2.13 4.71
C ARG A 178 -10.82 -2.79 5.59
N ARG A 179 -10.41 -4.00 5.23
CA ARG A 179 -9.48 -4.83 6.02
C ARG A 179 -8.41 -5.47 5.13
N PRO A 180 -7.47 -4.67 4.63
CA PRO A 180 -6.38 -5.20 3.81
C PRO A 180 -5.54 -6.21 4.60
N ILE A 181 -4.86 -7.10 3.87
CA ILE A 181 -4.08 -8.21 4.43
C ILE A 181 -2.61 -8.01 4.06
N PRO A 182 -1.77 -7.52 4.98
CA PRO A 182 -0.34 -7.36 4.73
C PRO A 182 0.35 -8.72 4.54
N GLN A 183 1.22 -8.81 3.55
CA GLN A 183 1.87 -10.05 3.11
C GLN A 183 3.13 -10.39 3.93
N LEU A 184 3.07 -10.32 5.28
CA LEU A 184 4.23 -10.41 6.18
C LEU A 184 5.04 -11.70 5.99
N GLU A 185 4.38 -12.86 5.90
CA GLU A 185 5.08 -14.15 5.77
C GLU A 185 5.75 -14.28 4.40
N ALA A 186 5.04 -13.87 3.34
CA ALA A 186 5.59 -13.84 2.00
C ALA A 186 6.77 -12.86 1.90
N GLY A 187 6.65 -11.69 2.50
CA GLY A 187 7.73 -10.71 2.57
C GLY A 187 8.98 -11.26 3.25
N ARG A 188 8.84 -11.93 4.39
CA ARG A 188 9.98 -12.57 5.08
C ARG A 188 10.65 -13.67 4.25
N ALA A 189 9.85 -14.47 3.53
CA ALA A 189 10.39 -15.52 2.67
C ALA A 189 11.13 -14.96 1.44
N LEU A 190 10.67 -13.85 0.88
CA LEU A 190 11.21 -13.24 -0.34
C LEU A 190 12.37 -12.28 -0.08
N ALA A 191 12.38 -11.58 1.04
CA ALA A 191 13.38 -10.55 1.33
C ALA A 191 14.85 -11.02 1.18
N PRO A 192 15.25 -12.23 1.59
CA PRO A 192 16.61 -12.73 1.38
C PRO A 192 16.99 -12.86 -0.09
N LEU A 193 16.02 -13.06 -0.98
CA LEU A 193 16.20 -13.36 -2.40
C LEU A 193 16.04 -12.12 -3.28
N ALA A 194 15.28 -11.12 -2.82
CA ALA A 194 14.90 -9.97 -3.60
C ALA A 194 16.05 -8.96 -3.76
N ASN A 195 16.30 -8.51 -5.00
CA ASN A 195 17.16 -7.37 -5.28
C ASN A 195 16.49 -6.05 -4.92
N ALA A 196 15.19 -5.92 -5.23
CA ALA A 196 14.33 -4.83 -4.77
C ALA A 196 12.97 -5.38 -4.35
N MET A 197 12.35 -4.78 -3.34
CA MET A 197 11.02 -5.13 -2.89
C MET A 197 10.33 -3.94 -2.21
N MET A 198 9.03 -3.80 -2.42
CA MET A 198 8.15 -2.84 -1.78
C MET A 198 6.73 -3.39 -1.77
N ASP A 199 5.85 -2.79 -1.03
CA ASP A 199 4.42 -3.04 -1.18
C ASP A 199 3.79 -2.18 -2.29
N VAL A 200 2.53 -2.44 -2.60
CA VAL A 200 1.72 -1.73 -3.60
C VAL A 200 0.59 -1.04 -2.87
N SER A 201 0.74 0.23 -2.58
CA SER A 201 -0.22 1.06 -1.83
C SER A 201 -0.98 2.04 -2.72
N ASP A 202 -0.27 2.75 -3.60
CA ASP A 202 -0.86 3.79 -4.46
C ASP A 202 -1.36 3.25 -5.81
N GLY A 203 -0.99 2.04 -6.14
CA GLY A 203 -1.33 1.34 -7.37
C GLY A 203 -0.11 0.76 -8.05
N LEU A 204 -0.28 -0.41 -8.66
CA LEU A 204 0.83 -1.18 -9.23
C LEU A 204 1.67 -0.37 -10.23
N LEU A 205 1.05 0.42 -11.11
CA LEU A 205 1.81 1.11 -12.15
C LEU A 205 2.65 2.27 -11.59
N ILE A 206 2.12 3.05 -10.63
CA ILE A 206 2.87 4.14 -10.02
C ILE A 206 3.99 3.61 -9.13
N ASP A 207 3.75 2.54 -8.37
CA ASP A 207 4.75 1.94 -7.49
C ASP A 207 5.84 1.20 -8.29
N ALA A 208 5.48 0.55 -9.39
CA ALA A 208 6.44 0.00 -10.34
C ALA A 208 7.31 1.09 -10.99
N LEU A 209 6.74 2.23 -11.36
CA LEU A 209 7.51 3.36 -11.87
C LEU A 209 8.48 3.90 -10.81
N ARG A 210 8.04 4.02 -9.56
CA ARG A 210 8.90 4.42 -8.43
C ARG A 210 10.06 3.45 -8.20
N MET A 211 9.80 2.14 -8.30
CA MET A 211 10.85 1.10 -8.22
C MET A 211 11.80 1.18 -9.42
N SER A 212 11.29 1.42 -10.63
CA SER A 212 12.07 1.65 -11.84
C SER A 212 13.00 2.86 -11.69
N GLU A 213 12.45 4.00 -11.25
CA GLU A 213 13.21 5.24 -11.01
C GLU A 213 14.28 5.04 -9.92
N ALA A 214 13.94 4.39 -8.81
CA ALA A 214 14.86 4.12 -7.73
C ALA A 214 16.00 3.17 -8.15
N SER A 215 15.71 2.20 -9.00
CA SER A 215 16.67 1.21 -9.52
C SER A 215 17.45 1.70 -10.74
N GLY A 216 17.04 2.81 -11.37
CA GLY A 216 17.66 3.34 -12.59
C GLY A 216 17.56 2.41 -13.79
N SER A 217 16.52 1.58 -13.87
CA SER A 217 16.33 0.55 -14.90
C SER A 217 14.94 0.64 -15.50
N ALA A 218 14.79 0.39 -16.79
CA ALA A 218 13.48 0.30 -17.42
C ALA A 218 12.74 -0.97 -16.96
N MET A 219 11.41 -0.88 -16.91
CA MET A 219 10.55 -1.97 -16.45
C MET A 219 9.44 -2.25 -17.46
N THR A 220 9.15 -3.52 -17.70
CA THR A 220 8.04 -3.95 -18.54
C THR A 220 7.08 -4.80 -17.73
N ILE A 221 5.77 -4.51 -17.83
CA ILE A 221 4.70 -5.28 -17.18
C ILE A 221 3.75 -5.82 -18.24
N ASP A 222 3.47 -7.13 -18.16
CA ASP A 222 2.42 -7.79 -18.92
C ASP A 222 1.11 -7.76 -18.12
N LEU A 223 0.19 -6.90 -18.52
CA LEU A 223 -1.13 -6.76 -17.91
C LEU A 223 -1.92 -8.07 -17.95
N GLY A 224 -1.68 -8.94 -18.95
CA GLY A 224 -2.30 -10.24 -19.07
C GLY A 224 -1.99 -11.18 -17.91
N ARG A 225 -0.88 -10.95 -17.21
CA ARG A 225 -0.39 -11.75 -16.09
C ARG A 225 -0.75 -11.22 -14.70
N LEU A 226 -1.44 -10.08 -14.62
CA LEU A 226 -1.84 -9.56 -13.31
C LEU A 226 -2.76 -10.53 -12.57
N PRO A 227 -2.44 -10.89 -11.31
CA PRO A 227 -3.28 -11.76 -10.50
C PRO A 227 -4.52 -10.99 -10.03
N LEU A 228 -5.67 -11.32 -10.60
CA LEU A 228 -6.98 -10.79 -10.23
C LEU A 228 -7.72 -11.80 -9.34
N SER A 229 -8.45 -11.33 -8.33
CA SER A 229 -9.28 -12.21 -7.52
C SER A 229 -10.51 -12.72 -8.29
N ARG A 230 -11.11 -13.80 -7.80
CA ARG A 230 -12.39 -14.28 -8.38
C ARG A 230 -13.50 -13.26 -8.23
N ALA A 231 -13.55 -12.54 -7.10
CA ALA A 231 -14.53 -11.50 -6.84
C ALA A 231 -14.38 -10.34 -7.82
N PHE A 232 -13.14 -9.87 -8.04
CA PHE A 232 -12.86 -8.83 -9.02
C PHE A 232 -13.27 -9.24 -10.43
N VAL A 233 -12.90 -10.45 -10.85
CA VAL A 233 -13.24 -10.97 -12.20
C VAL A 233 -14.76 -11.10 -12.40
N ALA A 234 -15.48 -11.53 -11.38
CA ALA A 234 -16.94 -11.62 -11.42
C ALA A 234 -17.61 -10.25 -11.57
N GLU A 235 -17.06 -9.22 -10.90
CA GLU A 235 -17.61 -7.86 -10.91
C GLU A 235 -17.22 -7.09 -12.18
N ARG A 236 -15.96 -7.15 -12.60
CA ARG A 236 -15.39 -6.28 -13.63
C ARG A 236 -14.86 -7.00 -14.86
N GLY A 237 -14.83 -8.33 -14.84
CA GLY A 237 -14.22 -9.12 -15.91
C GLY A 237 -12.67 -9.08 -15.86
N GLN A 238 -12.05 -9.59 -16.94
CA GLN A 238 -10.59 -9.74 -17.02
C GLN A 238 -9.96 -9.18 -18.31
N GLY A 239 -10.70 -8.35 -19.04
CA GLY A 239 -10.21 -7.69 -20.25
C GLY A 239 -9.22 -6.56 -19.95
N LEU A 240 -8.62 -5.97 -20.97
CA LEU A 240 -7.63 -4.90 -20.84
C LEU A 240 -8.10 -3.74 -19.95
N LYS A 241 -9.33 -3.27 -20.15
CA LYS A 241 -9.90 -2.17 -19.35
C LYS A 241 -9.94 -2.52 -17.85
N SER A 242 -10.36 -3.74 -17.51
CA SER A 242 -10.41 -4.20 -16.11
C SER A 242 -9.01 -4.32 -15.50
N ARG A 243 -8.03 -4.78 -16.28
CA ARG A 243 -6.63 -4.90 -15.85
C ARG A 243 -5.95 -3.55 -15.67
N LEU A 244 -6.22 -2.59 -16.53
CA LEU A 244 -5.77 -1.20 -16.34
C LEU A 244 -6.39 -0.59 -15.08
N PHE A 245 -7.69 -0.80 -14.84
CA PHE A 245 -8.33 -0.39 -13.59
C PHE A 245 -7.66 -1.01 -12.37
N ALA A 246 -7.40 -2.32 -12.37
CA ALA A 246 -6.73 -3.01 -11.28
C ALA A 246 -5.29 -2.51 -11.08
N ALA A 247 -4.56 -2.25 -12.16
CA ALA A 247 -3.17 -1.81 -12.09
C ALA A 247 -3.00 -0.34 -11.62
N THR A 248 -4.03 0.48 -11.75
CA THR A 248 -4.05 1.88 -11.31
C THR A 248 -4.80 2.10 -10.00
N GLY A 249 -5.47 1.07 -9.49
CA GLY A 249 -6.14 1.10 -8.18
C GLY A 249 -5.13 1.01 -7.04
N GLY A 250 -5.36 1.75 -5.96
CA GLY A 250 -4.57 1.68 -4.74
C GLY A 250 -5.22 0.82 -3.66
N ASP A 251 -4.63 0.83 -2.48
CA ASP A 251 -5.09 0.12 -1.27
C ASP A 251 -5.01 -1.42 -1.34
N ASP A 252 -4.23 -1.99 -2.26
CA ASP A 252 -4.15 -3.45 -2.44
C ASP A 252 -3.18 -4.14 -1.48
N TYR A 253 -2.10 -3.46 -1.10
CA TYR A 253 -1.07 -3.96 -0.16
C TYR A 253 -0.50 -5.33 -0.56
N ALA A 254 -0.44 -5.58 -1.87
CA ALA A 254 0.33 -6.65 -2.47
C ALA A 254 1.84 -6.32 -2.40
N LEU A 255 2.73 -7.30 -2.64
CA LEU A 255 4.17 -7.03 -2.73
C LEU A 255 4.63 -7.06 -4.19
N LEU A 256 5.45 -6.08 -4.55
CA LEU A 256 6.18 -6.02 -5.81
C LEU A 256 7.65 -6.34 -5.54
N ALA A 257 8.17 -7.40 -6.16
CA ALA A 257 9.53 -7.87 -5.95
C ALA A 257 10.29 -8.04 -7.27
N ALA A 258 11.51 -7.51 -7.34
CA ALA A 258 12.47 -7.79 -8.39
C ALA A 258 13.42 -8.90 -7.90
N LEU A 259 13.35 -10.07 -8.53
CA LEU A 259 14.15 -11.25 -8.19
C LEU A 259 15.12 -11.58 -9.33
N PRO A 260 16.33 -12.09 -9.02
CA PRO A 260 17.21 -12.67 -10.04
C PRO A 260 16.47 -13.65 -10.94
N ALA A 261 16.82 -13.72 -12.23
CA ALA A 261 16.09 -14.48 -13.23
C ALA A 261 16.05 -16.01 -12.95
N ASP A 262 17.00 -16.52 -12.19
CA ASP A 262 17.15 -17.92 -11.76
C ASP A 262 16.39 -18.24 -10.47
N VAL A 263 15.76 -17.25 -9.84
CA VAL A 263 14.95 -17.44 -8.63
C VAL A 263 13.49 -17.61 -9.01
N ASP A 264 12.91 -18.76 -8.65
CA ASP A 264 11.47 -19.02 -8.77
C ASP A 264 10.81 -19.05 -7.38
N PRO A 265 10.10 -17.97 -6.98
CA PRO A 265 9.45 -17.90 -5.67
C PRO A 265 8.25 -18.84 -5.52
N VAL A 266 7.73 -19.43 -6.59
CA VAL A 266 6.65 -20.42 -6.51
C VAL A 266 7.10 -21.68 -5.77
N THR A 267 8.41 -21.93 -5.70
CA THR A 267 9.00 -23.05 -4.95
C THR A 267 9.07 -22.80 -3.43
N LEU A 268 8.83 -21.55 -2.99
CA LEU A 268 8.82 -21.23 -1.56
C LEU A 268 7.54 -21.75 -0.89
N SER A 269 7.70 -22.21 0.35
CA SER A 269 6.54 -22.54 1.20
C SER A 269 5.90 -21.26 1.71
N LEU A 270 4.96 -20.74 0.96
CA LEU A 270 4.19 -19.55 1.34
C LEU A 270 2.84 -19.95 1.94
N PRO A 271 2.18 -19.04 2.71
CA PRO A 271 0.87 -19.28 3.25
C PRO A 271 -0.12 -19.75 2.18
N ASN A 272 -0.95 -20.72 2.55
CA ASN A 272 -2.01 -21.23 1.67
C ASN A 272 -2.85 -20.06 1.11
N ARG A 273 -3.00 -20.03 -0.24
CA ARG A 273 -3.73 -19.03 -1.02
C ARG A 273 -2.99 -17.72 -1.35
N THR A 274 -1.73 -17.53 -0.96
CA THR A 274 -0.95 -16.41 -1.48
C THR A 274 -0.76 -16.60 -2.98
N ARG A 275 -1.25 -15.67 -3.80
CA ARG A 275 -0.98 -15.66 -5.23
C ARG A 275 0.39 -15.09 -5.49
N ILE A 276 1.14 -15.73 -6.36
CA ILE A 276 2.44 -15.25 -6.84
C ILE A 276 2.42 -15.38 -8.35
N GLU A 277 2.68 -14.26 -9.04
CA GLU A 277 2.75 -14.23 -10.49
C GLU A 277 3.93 -13.42 -10.97
N ARG A 278 4.66 -13.97 -11.95
CA ARG A 278 5.64 -13.20 -12.69
C ARG A 278 4.92 -12.29 -13.67
N ILE A 279 4.93 -10.99 -13.40
CA ILE A 279 4.18 -10.00 -14.17
C ILE A 279 5.04 -9.23 -15.17
N GLY A 280 6.37 -9.39 -15.13
CA GLY A 280 7.24 -8.62 -16.01
C GLY A 280 8.72 -8.85 -15.75
N SER A 281 9.53 -7.85 -16.11
CA SER A 281 10.98 -7.87 -15.92
C SER A 281 11.58 -6.46 -15.93
N LEU A 282 12.79 -6.35 -15.39
CA LEU A 282 13.62 -5.18 -15.53
C LEU A 282 14.55 -5.35 -16.72
N VAL A 283 14.72 -4.31 -17.53
CA VAL A 283 15.56 -4.30 -18.70
C VAL A 283 16.55 -3.14 -18.69
N ALA A 284 17.63 -3.26 -19.45
CA ALA A 284 18.60 -2.18 -19.60
C ALA A 284 17.94 -0.95 -20.26
N GLY A 285 18.19 0.22 -19.71
CA GLY A 285 17.63 1.48 -20.23
C GLY A 285 17.44 2.50 -19.11
N LYS A 286 17.07 3.72 -19.49
CA LYS A 286 16.64 4.73 -18.52
C LYS A 286 15.38 4.27 -17.81
N ALA A 287 15.25 4.64 -16.54
CA ALA A 287 14.04 4.39 -15.76
C ALA A 287 12.78 4.81 -16.53
N SER A 288 11.91 3.86 -16.73
CA SER A 288 10.65 4.00 -17.48
C SER A 288 9.78 2.77 -17.23
N LEU A 289 8.49 2.90 -17.50
CA LEU A 289 7.54 1.80 -17.45
C LEU A 289 6.95 1.59 -18.86
N SER A 290 6.86 0.34 -19.29
CA SER A 290 6.16 -0.06 -20.49
C SER A 290 5.18 -1.20 -20.19
N LEU A 291 4.06 -1.21 -20.90
CA LEU A 291 2.99 -2.17 -20.69
C LEU A 291 2.79 -3.01 -21.95
N THR A 292 2.44 -4.28 -21.74
CA THR A 292 1.98 -5.17 -22.81
C THR A 292 0.69 -5.88 -22.40
N TYR A 293 -0.12 -6.28 -23.37
CA TYR A 293 -1.28 -7.14 -23.18
C TYR A 293 -1.45 -8.04 -24.39
N ALA A 294 -1.55 -9.35 -24.18
CA ALA A 294 -1.61 -10.35 -25.24
C ALA A 294 -0.45 -10.24 -26.28
N GLY A 295 0.73 -9.80 -25.83
CA GLY A 295 1.92 -9.61 -26.67
C GLY A 295 2.02 -8.24 -27.36
N GLU A 296 0.96 -7.43 -27.33
CA GLU A 296 0.93 -6.11 -27.97
C GLU A 296 1.25 -4.99 -26.97
N PRO A 297 1.95 -3.93 -27.40
CA PRO A 297 2.18 -2.75 -26.56
C PRO A 297 0.87 -2.07 -26.16
N VAL A 298 0.82 -1.59 -24.92
CA VAL A 298 -0.31 -0.81 -24.40
C VAL A 298 0.19 0.55 -23.97
N GLU A 299 -0.51 1.61 -24.37
CA GLU A 299 -0.22 2.97 -23.94
C GLU A 299 -0.43 3.14 -22.43
N LEU A 300 0.49 3.87 -21.78
CA LEU A 300 0.35 4.19 -20.36
C LEU A 300 -0.90 5.06 -20.15
N PRO A 301 -1.73 4.75 -19.15
CA PRO A 301 -2.85 5.61 -18.80
C PRO A 301 -2.34 6.95 -18.27
N GLU A 302 -3.14 7.99 -18.43
CA GLU A 302 -2.82 9.35 -17.97
C GLU A 302 -2.51 9.40 -16.45
N ARG A 303 -3.22 8.58 -15.66
CA ARG A 303 -2.97 8.40 -14.23
C ARG A 303 -2.50 6.99 -13.95
N LEU A 304 -1.33 6.87 -13.32
CA LEU A 304 -0.73 5.58 -12.99
C LEU A 304 -1.17 5.03 -11.62
N GLY A 305 -1.75 5.87 -10.77
CA GLY A 305 -2.17 5.52 -9.42
C GLY A 305 -2.68 6.72 -8.64
N PHE A 306 -2.72 6.59 -7.32
CA PHE A 306 -3.09 7.68 -6.43
C PHE A 306 -1.88 8.58 -6.15
N GLU A 307 -2.10 9.89 -6.10
CA GLU A 307 -1.11 10.88 -5.69
C GLU A 307 -1.77 11.92 -4.78
N HIS A 308 -1.13 12.23 -3.66
CA HIS A 308 -1.59 13.29 -2.77
C HIS A 308 -1.37 14.66 -3.41
N GLN A 309 -2.47 15.37 -3.66
CA GLN A 309 -2.45 16.72 -4.23
C GLN A 309 -3.14 17.69 -3.27
N GLY A 310 -2.58 18.89 -3.13
CA GLY A 310 -3.23 19.98 -2.40
C GLY A 310 -4.54 20.42 -3.06
N THR A 311 -5.42 21.03 -2.30
CA THR A 311 -6.83 21.33 -2.63
C THR A 311 -7.11 22.18 -3.86
N GLU A 312 -6.10 22.78 -4.52
CA GLU A 312 -6.33 23.65 -5.69
C GLU A 312 -6.76 22.90 -6.97
N ASP A 313 -6.55 21.56 -7.04
CA ASP A 313 -6.88 20.74 -8.22
C ASP A 313 -8.04 19.75 -8.02
N ARG A 314 -8.65 19.70 -6.84
CA ARG A 314 -9.85 18.87 -6.64
C ARG A 314 -11.08 19.70 -6.95
N GLY A 315 -11.69 19.50 -8.10
CA GLY A 315 -13.06 19.91 -8.41
C GLY A 315 -14.12 19.22 -7.53
N LEU A 316 -13.88 19.18 -6.22
CA LEU A 316 -14.85 18.86 -5.20
C LEU A 316 -15.52 20.17 -4.82
N SER A 317 -16.54 20.58 -5.60
CA SER A 317 -17.58 21.45 -5.06
C SER A 317 -18.14 20.74 -3.83
N ALA A 318 -17.84 21.26 -2.64
CA ALA A 318 -18.55 20.86 -1.43
C ALA A 318 -20.05 21.00 -1.72
N PRO A 319 -20.90 20.00 -1.37
CA PRO A 319 -22.33 20.21 -1.45
C PRO A 319 -22.68 21.39 -0.54
N PRO A 320 -23.62 22.27 -0.96
CA PRO A 320 -24.01 23.40 -0.14
C PRO A 320 -24.48 22.89 1.22
N MET A 321 -23.96 23.49 2.29
CA MET A 321 -24.47 23.24 3.63
C MET A 321 -25.96 23.56 3.61
N ALA A 322 -26.79 22.53 3.72
CA ALA A 322 -28.21 22.71 3.94
C ALA A 322 -28.37 23.34 5.35
N ASP A 323 -28.92 24.53 5.39
CA ASP A 323 -29.40 25.15 6.61
C ASP A 323 -30.28 24.13 7.35
N ARG A 324 -29.87 23.77 8.55
CA ARG A 324 -30.71 23.02 9.46
C ARG A 324 -31.41 24.01 10.38
N PRO A 325 -32.75 23.85 10.58
CA PRO A 325 -33.53 24.68 11.47
C PRO A 325 -33.16 24.52 12.93
#